data_f02acfd979c1b7450fd1eca4aded0038
#
_entry.id   f02acfd979c1b7450fd1eca4aded0038
#
_cell.length_a   1.000
_cell.length_b   1.000
_cell.length_c   1.000
_cell.angle_alpha   90.00
_cell.angle_beta   90.00
_cell.angle_gamma   90.00
#
_symmetry.space_group_name_H-M   'P 1'
#
loop_
_entity.id
_entity.type
_entity.pdbx_description
1 polymer ?
#
loop_
_entity_poly.entity_id
_entity_poly.type
_entity_poly.pdbx_seq_one_letter_code
_entity_poly.pdbx_strand_id
1 'polypeptide(L)'
;MAAELFVDTSAWYPLAVGRDPAHDAVASVLRERVRRGVRLVTTNLVVAETYALLLRRTSRAAALAFVGHVGRPPNLIVYDTPEIEAQALSDWLEPHDDQDFSLADAVSFAVMSERGISDALTLDRHFVAAGFRALP
;
A
#
# COMPACT_ATOMS: atom_id res chain seq x y z
N MET A 1 -5.10 -19.72 -7.74
CA MET A 1 -5.28 -18.27 -7.53
C MET A 1 -3.92 -17.59 -7.60
N ALA A 2 -3.85 -16.42 -8.21
CA ALA A 2 -2.62 -15.66 -8.24
C ALA A 2 -2.29 -15.15 -6.83
N ALA A 3 -1.02 -15.22 -6.45
CA ALA A 3 -0.55 -14.57 -5.22
C ALA A 3 -0.69 -13.07 -5.35
N GLU A 4 -0.85 -12.41 -4.21
CA GLU A 4 -1.03 -10.97 -4.14
C GLU A 4 -0.03 -10.34 -3.20
N LEU A 5 0.40 -9.12 -3.52
CA LEU A 5 1.29 -8.30 -2.71
C LEU A 5 0.60 -6.96 -2.46
N PHE A 6 0.45 -6.60 -1.20
CA PHE A 6 -0.07 -5.27 -0.87
C PHE A 6 1.04 -4.24 -1.02
N VAL A 7 0.71 -3.07 -1.56
CA VAL A 7 1.69 -1.98 -1.75
C VAL A 7 1.17 -0.73 -1.06
N ASP A 8 1.97 -0.23 -0.11
CA ASP A 8 1.67 0.93 0.70
C ASP A 8 2.26 2.22 0.12
N THR A 9 1.81 3.37 0.59
CA THR A 9 2.32 4.69 0.19
C THR A 9 3.82 4.79 0.33
N SER A 10 4.38 4.27 1.42
CA SER A 10 5.83 4.33 1.67
C SER A 10 6.65 3.57 0.65
N ALA A 11 6.02 2.69 -0.13
CA ALA A 11 6.64 2.01 -1.27
C ALA A 11 6.27 2.67 -2.60
N TRP A 12 5.01 3.06 -2.78
CA TRP A 12 4.60 3.75 -4.01
C TRP A 12 5.39 5.03 -4.25
N TYR A 13 5.65 5.80 -3.18
CA TYR A 13 6.37 7.06 -3.32
C TYR A 13 7.78 6.85 -3.88
N PRO A 14 8.66 6.03 -3.26
CA PRO A 14 9.98 5.80 -3.85
C PRO A 14 9.93 5.11 -5.22
N LEU A 15 8.91 4.32 -5.52
CA LEU A 15 8.75 3.76 -6.86
C LEU A 15 8.53 4.85 -7.90
N ALA A 16 7.77 5.88 -7.56
CA ALA A 16 7.47 6.98 -8.46
C ALA A 16 8.59 8.02 -8.54
N VAL A 17 9.51 8.03 -7.57
CA VAL A 17 10.57 9.03 -7.46
C VAL A 17 11.93 8.33 -7.56
N GLY A 18 12.48 8.32 -8.76
CA GLY A 18 13.71 7.56 -9.05
C GLY A 18 14.94 7.97 -8.25
N ARG A 19 14.98 9.21 -7.75
CA ARG A 19 16.08 9.71 -6.93
C ARG A 19 15.93 9.41 -5.44
N ASP A 20 14.79 8.84 -5.03
CA ASP A 20 14.59 8.48 -3.62
C ASP A 20 15.58 7.39 -3.21
N PRO A 21 16.20 7.47 -2.02
CA PRO A 21 17.18 6.47 -1.58
C PRO A 21 16.63 5.05 -1.53
N ALA A 22 15.33 4.87 -1.33
CA ALA A 22 14.70 3.55 -1.26
C ALA A 22 14.26 3.02 -2.62
N HIS A 23 14.37 3.82 -3.69
CA HIS A 23 13.85 3.46 -5.03
C HIS A 23 14.34 2.09 -5.49
N ASP A 24 15.64 1.87 -5.48
CA ASP A 24 16.23 0.65 -6.06
C ASP A 24 15.80 -0.60 -5.29
N ALA A 25 15.82 -0.56 -3.97
CA ALA A 25 15.44 -1.69 -3.14
C ALA A 25 13.95 -2.05 -3.32
N VAL A 26 13.09 -1.05 -3.30
CA VAL A 26 11.64 -1.26 -3.47
C VAL A 26 11.32 -1.74 -4.89
N ALA A 27 11.92 -1.11 -5.91
CA ALA A 27 11.72 -1.48 -7.30
C ALA A 27 12.19 -2.92 -7.59
N SER A 28 13.29 -3.34 -6.95
CA SER A 28 13.82 -4.69 -7.11
C SER A 28 12.82 -5.75 -6.62
N VAL A 29 12.24 -5.54 -5.44
CA VAL A 29 11.22 -6.46 -4.90
C VAL A 29 9.99 -6.49 -5.81
N LEU A 30 9.52 -5.33 -6.24
CA LEU A 30 8.34 -5.24 -7.10
C LEU A 30 8.55 -5.98 -8.41
N ARG A 31 9.67 -5.75 -9.09
CA ARG A 31 10.00 -6.43 -10.36
C ARG A 31 10.06 -7.94 -10.19
N GLU A 32 10.67 -8.41 -9.10
CA GLU A 32 10.77 -9.83 -8.81
C GLU A 32 9.40 -10.47 -8.65
N ARG A 33 8.51 -9.83 -7.89
CA ARG A 33 7.17 -10.35 -7.63
C ARG A 33 6.30 -10.31 -8.88
N VAL A 34 6.35 -9.22 -9.64
CA VAL A 34 5.59 -9.09 -10.90
C VAL A 34 6.05 -10.17 -11.91
N ARG A 35 7.34 -10.42 -11.97
CA ARG A 35 7.88 -11.46 -12.86
C ARG A 35 7.35 -12.84 -12.50
N ARG A 36 7.04 -13.08 -11.23
CA ARG A 36 6.44 -14.33 -10.75
C ARG A 36 4.93 -14.38 -10.93
N GLY A 37 4.34 -13.38 -11.53
CA GLY A 37 2.89 -13.31 -11.73
C GLY A 37 2.09 -12.86 -10.52
N VAL A 38 2.75 -12.24 -9.52
CA VAL A 38 2.07 -11.70 -8.34
C VAL A 38 1.30 -10.44 -8.74
N ARG A 39 0.04 -10.35 -8.30
CA ARG A 39 -0.78 -9.17 -8.54
C ARG A 39 -0.59 -8.16 -7.41
N LEU A 40 -0.48 -6.88 -7.78
CA LEU A 40 -0.35 -5.80 -6.80
C LEU A 40 -1.74 -5.35 -6.36
N VAL A 41 -1.91 -5.21 -5.05
CA VAL A 41 -3.16 -4.77 -4.42
C VAL A 41 -2.88 -3.54 -3.57
N THR A 42 -3.74 -2.56 -3.66
CA THR A 42 -3.70 -1.36 -2.82
C THR A 42 -5.11 -0.88 -2.53
N THR A 43 -5.28 0.24 -1.86
CA THR A 43 -6.60 0.82 -1.59
C THR A 43 -6.70 2.22 -2.17
N ASN A 44 -7.92 2.71 -2.32
CA ASN A 44 -8.16 4.10 -2.74
C ASN A 44 -7.62 5.10 -1.72
N LEU A 45 -7.56 4.75 -0.42
CA LEU A 45 -7.00 5.63 0.61
C LEU A 45 -5.48 5.75 0.44
N VAL A 46 -4.79 4.66 0.15
CA VAL A 46 -3.36 4.67 -0.15
C VAL A 46 -3.09 5.48 -1.42
N VAL A 47 -3.91 5.31 -2.45
CA VAL A 47 -3.76 6.08 -3.70
C VAL A 47 -3.92 7.58 -3.43
N ALA A 48 -4.91 7.97 -2.65
CA ALA A 48 -5.14 9.37 -2.31
C ALA A 48 -3.96 9.96 -1.51
N GLU A 49 -3.46 9.22 -0.54
CA GLU A 49 -2.31 9.64 0.26
C GLU A 49 -1.05 9.79 -0.59
N THR A 50 -0.80 8.84 -1.46
CA THR A 50 0.36 8.86 -2.37
C THR A 50 0.26 10.04 -3.35
N TYR A 51 -0.92 10.26 -3.92
CA TYR A 51 -1.18 11.40 -4.80
C TYR A 51 -0.85 12.71 -4.08
N ALA A 52 -1.37 12.90 -2.88
CA ALA A 52 -1.15 14.11 -2.10
C ALA A 52 0.34 14.32 -1.78
N LEU A 53 1.04 13.25 -1.45
CA LEU A 53 2.47 13.29 -1.12
C LEU A 53 3.31 13.67 -2.34
N LEU A 54 3.02 13.08 -3.50
CA LEU A 54 3.70 13.40 -4.76
C LEU A 54 3.43 14.84 -5.16
N LEU A 55 2.20 15.32 -5.01
CA LEU A 55 1.82 16.68 -5.32
C LEU A 55 2.63 17.69 -4.50
N ARG A 56 2.81 17.41 -3.20
CA ARG A 56 3.53 18.31 -2.30
C ARG A 56 5.04 18.27 -2.48
N ARG A 57 5.60 17.08 -2.73
CA ARG A 57 7.07 16.88 -2.71
C ARG A 57 7.71 16.83 -4.07
N THR A 58 6.94 16.63 -5.12
CA THR A 58 7.48 16.56 -6.48
C THR A 58 6.74 17.53 -7.40
N SER A 59 5.73 17.05 -8.12
CA SER A 59 4.99 17.87 -9.08
C SER A 59 3.59 17.32 -9.30
N ARG A 60 2.73 18.16 -9.84
CA ARG A 60 1.40 17.75 -10.30
C ARG A 60 1.51 16.67 -11.40
N ALA A 61 2.47 16.82 -12.31
CA ALA A 61 2.68 15.86 -13.39
C ALA A 61 3.01 14.47 -12.83
N ALA A 62 3.90 14.38 -11.84
CA ALA A 62 4.25 13.11 -11.21
C ALA A 62 3.05 12.49 -10.49
N ALA A 63 2.27 13.30 -9.79
CA ALA A 63 1.08 12.83 -9.08
C ALA A 63 0.04 12.26 -10.05
N LEU A 64 -0.22 12.95 -11.15
CA LEU A 64 -1.17 12.48 -12.18
C LEU A 64 -0.68 11.22 -12.88
N ALA A 65 0.62 11.14 -13.17
CA ALA A 65 1.22 9.94 -13.78
C ALA A 65 1.05 8.72 -12.88
N PHE A 66 1.24 8.89 -11.57
CA PHE A 66 1.04 7.81 -10.59
C PHE A 66 -0.40 7.30 -10.63
N VAL A 67 -1.39 8.20 -10.55
CA VAL A 67 -2.82 7.81 -10.56
C VAL A 67 -3.17 7.04 -11.84
N GLY A 68 -2.69 7.52 -12.99
CA GLY A 68 -2.92 6.84 -14.25
C GLY A 68 -2.27 5.47 -14.32
N HIS A 69 -1.09 5.32 -13.70
CA HIS A 69 -0.35 4.06 -13.73
C HIS A 69 -0.92 3.03 -12.75
N VAL A 70 -1.22 3.44 -11.52
CA VAL A 70 -1.69 2.51 -10.48
C VAL A 70 -3.05 1.89 -10.82
N GLY A 71 -3.88 2.62 -11.58
CA GLY A 71 -5.20 2.15 -11.98
C GLY A 71 -5.21 1.14 -13.13
N ARG A 72 -4.04 0.84 -13.71
CA ARG A 72 -3.96 -0.09 -14.84
C ARG A 72 -3.97 -1.55 -14.39
N PRO A 73 -4.75 -2.42 -15.06
CA PRO A 73 -4.63 -3.85 -14.80
C PRO A 73 -3.19 -4.33 -15.07
N PRO A 74 -2.67 -5.34 -14.36
CA PRO A 74 -3.37 -6.22 -13.42
C PRO A 74 -3.43 -5.68 -11.98
N ASN A 75 -3.05 -4.43 -11.73
CA ASN A 75 -3.16 -3.85 -10.40
C ASN A 75 -4.62 -3.80 -9.94
N LEU A 76 -4.85 -4.06 -8.68
CA LEU A 76 -6.18 -4.01 -8.08
C LEU A 76 -6.23 -2.91 -7.02
N ILE A 77 -7.13 -1.96 -7.20
CA ILE A 77 -7.46 -0.97 -6.17
C ILE A 77 -8.74 -1.44 -5.48
N VAL A 78 -8.61 -1.77 -4.20
CA VAL A 78 -9.77 -2.12 -3.37
C VAL A 78 -10.31 -0.83 -2.76
N TYR A 79 -11.55 -0.50 -3.07
CA TYR A 79 -12.17 0.73 -2.55
C TYR A 79 -12.72 0.49 -1.16
N ASP A 80 -12.45 1.45 -0.28
CA ASP A 80 -12.96 1.45 1.07
C ASP A 80 -14.49 1.50 1.04
N THR A 81 -15.11 0.56 1.75
CA THR A 81 -16.56 0.49 1.91
C THR A 81 -16.90 0.70 3.37
N PRO A 82 -18.16 1.03 3.71
CA PRO A 82 -18.58 1.10 5.11
C PRO A 82 -18.27 -0.16 5.91
N GLU A 83 -18.37 -1.34 5.27
CA GLU A 83 -18.10 -2.63 5.92
C GLU A 83 -16.61 -2.79 6.21
N ILE A 84 -15.74 -2.46 5.25
CA ILE A 84 -14.29 -2.52 5.43
C ILE A 84 -13.85 -1.52 6.51
N GLU A 85 -14.41 -0.31 6.48
CA GLU A 85 -14.07 0.72 7.46
C GLU A 85 -14.51 0.33 8.87
N ALA A 86 -15.68 -0.27 9.01
CA ALA A 86 -16.16 -0.79 10.30
C ALA A 86 -15.22 -1.88 10.82
N GLN A 87 -14.76 -2.78 9.95
CA GLN A 87 -13.80 -3.83 10.32
C GLN A 87 -12.46 -3.23 10.71
N ALA A 88 -11.98 -2.21 9.97
CA ALA A 88 -10.74 -1.51 10.29
C ALA A 88 -10.80 -0.89 11.69
N LEU A 89 -11.93 -0.28 12.04
CA LEU A 89 -12.13 0.30 13.36
C LEU A 89 -12.14 -0.77 14.45
N SER A 90 -12.95 -1.81 14.31
CA SER A 90 -13.17 -2.81 15.37
C SER A 90 -11.97 -3.75 15.55
N ASP A 91 -11.28 -4.11 14.47
CA ASP A 91 -10.21 -5.12 14.52
C ASP A 91 -8.83 -4.51 14.67
N TRP A 92 -8.63 -3.25 14.24
CA TRP A 92 -7.30 -2.66 14.15
C TRP A 92 -7.13 -1.39 14.96
N LEU A 93 -8.06 -0.46 14.92
CA LEU A 93 -7.89 0.81 15.64
C LEU A 93 -8.23 0.70 17.11
N GLU A 94 -9.39 0.16 17.44
CA GLU A 94 -9.85 0.08 18.84
C GLU A 94 -8.99 -0.86 19.70
N PRO A 95 -8.62 -2.08 19.21
CA PRO A 95 -7.83 -3.00 20.05
C PRO A 95 -6.37 -2.59 20.22
N HIS A 96 -5.82 -1.79 19.34
CA HIS A 96 -4.39 -1.43 19.33
C HIS A 96 -4.18 0.01 19.80
N ASP A 97 -4.58 0.28 21.05
CA ASP A 97 -4.46 1.61 21.66
C ASP A 97 -3.01 2.02 21.92
N ASP A 98 -2.07 1.10 21.82
CA ASP A 98 -0.63 1.33 21.93
C ASP A 98 0.03 1.66 20.57
N GLN A 99 -0.74 1.73 19.49
CA GLN A 99 -0.23 1.99 18.13
C GLN A 99 -0.88 3.23 17.53
N ASP A 100 -0.09 3.96 16.75
CA ASP A 100 -0.55 5.15 16.04
C ASP A 100 -0.97 4.80 14.60
N PHE A 101 -1.73 3.74 14.43
CA PHE A 101 -2.24 3.37 13.11
C PHE A 101 -3.14 4.47 12.56
N SER A 102 -2.90 4.89 11.31
CA SER A 102 -3.84 5.78 10.61
C SER A 102 -5.05 4.98 10.16
N LEU A 103 -6.12 5.68 9.78
CA LEU A 103 -7.27 5.01 9.18
C LEU A 103 -6.88 4.28 7.89
N ALA A 104 -6.02 4.89 7.07
CA ALA A 104 -5.51 4.25 5.86
C ALA A 104 -4.74 2.96 6.17
N ASP A 105 -3.92 2.96 7.24
CA ASP A 105 -3.24 1.76 7.71
C ASP A 105 -4.24 0.66 8.08
N ALA A 106 -5.21 1.01 8.90
CA ALA A 106 -6.19 0.05 9.39
C ALA A 106 -7.04 -0.54 8.26
N VAL A 107 -7.42 0.28 7.29
CA VAL A 107 -8.14 -0.19 6.09
C VAL A 107 -7.25 -1.12 5.27
N SER A 108 -5.97 -0.80 5.14
CA SER A 108 -5.00 -1.67 4.46
C SER A 108 -4.92 -3.03 5.15
N PHE A 109 -4.85 -3.05 6.49
CA PHE A 109 -4.77 -4.29 7.27
C PHE A 109 -6.07 -5.12 7.12
N ALA A 110 -7.22 -4.46 7.13
CA ALA A 110 -8.51 -5.13 6.94
C ALA A 110 -8.58 -5.79 5.55
N VAL A 111 -8.15 -5.09 4.52
CA VAL A 111 -8.11 -5.61 3.15
C VAL A 111 -7.14 -6.78 3.05
N MET A 112 -5.95 -6.66 3.62
CA MET A 112 -4.96 -7.73 3.62
C MET A 112 -5.49 -8.99 4.32
N SER A 113 -6.08 -8.81 5.50
CA SER A 113 -6.65 -9.92 6.27
C SER A 113 -7.76 -10.63 5.50
N GLU A 114 -8.70 -9.88 4.95
CA GLU A 114 -9.82 -10.46 4.21
C GLU A 114 -9.36 -11.23 2.99
N ARG A 115 -8.35 -10.73 2.29
CA ARG A 115 -7.83 -11.36 1.07
C ARG A 115 -6.77 -12.43 1.34
N GLY A 116 -6.36 -12.61 2.59
CA GLY A 116 -5.30 -13.57 2.93
C GLY A 116 -3.92 -13.14 2.43
N ILE A 117 -3.68 -11.84 2.33
CA ILE A 117 -2.37 -11.30 1.93
C ILE A 117 -1.52 -11.16 3.19
N SER A 118 -0.35 -11.80 3.21
CA SER A 118 0.57 -11.72 4.33
C SER A 118 1.77 -10.80 4.10
N ASP A 119 2.08 -10.50 2.85
CA ASP A 119 3.25 -9.70 2.47
C ASP A 119 2.83 -8.31 2.01
N ALA A 120 3.50 -7.29 2.52
CA ALA A 120 3.32 -5.90 2.11
C ALA A 120 4.65 -5.32 1.66
N LEU A 121 4.64 -4.63 0.53
CA LEU A 121 5.76 -3.80 0.08
C LEU A 121 5.58 -2.45 0.76
N THR A 122 6.39 -2.19 1.77
CA THR A 122 6.23 -1.04 2.67
C THR A 122 7.53 -0.75 3.39
N LEU A 123 7.73 0.52 3.72
CA LEU A 123 8.82 0.96 4.62
C LEU A 123 8.25 1.38 5.98
N ASP A 124 6.96 1.19 6.19
CA ASP A 124 6.27 1.59 7.43
C ASP A 124 6.24 0.42 8.40
N ARG A 125 6.83 0.62 9.58
CA ARG A 125 6.87 -0.38 10.65
C ARG A 125 5.50 -0.80 11.16
N HIS A 126 4.45 -0.01 10.90
CA HIS A 126 3.09 -0.33 11.34
C HIS A 126 2.60 -1.67 10.79
N PHE A 127 3.03 -2.04 9.58
CA PHE A 127 2.64 -3.32 8.98
C PHE A 127 3.21 -4.50 9.77
N VAL A 128 4.45 -4.39 10.26
CA VAL A 128 5.06 -5.42 11.12
C VAL A 128 4.35 -5.45 12.47
N ALA A 129 4.05 -4.29 13.05
CA ALA A 129 3.30 -4.20 14.31
C ALA A 129 1.93 -4.85 14.20
N ALA A 130 1.31 -4.78 13.02
CA ALA A 130 0.01 -5.39 12.74
C ALA A 130 0.11 -6.91 12.46
N GLY A 131 1.31 -7.47 12.37
CA GLY A 131 1.51 -8.91 12.17
C GLY A 131 1.75 -9.32 10.72
N PHE A 132 1.96 -8.38 9.81
CA PHE A 132 2.27 -8.67 8.41
C PHE A 132 3.78 -8.68 8.17
N ARG A 133 4.20 -9.30 7.08
CA ARG A 133 5.59 -9.32 6.67
C ARG A 133 5.86 -8.12 5.77
N ALA A 134 6.80 -7.27 6.18
CA ALA A 134 7.21 -6.09 5.41
C ALA A 134 8.37 -6.43 4.47
N LEU A 135 8.27 -5.99 3.23
CA LEU A 135 9.30 -6.09 2.19
C LEU A 135 9.69 -4.67 1.76
N PRO A 136 10.88 -4.36 1.40
CA PRO A 136 12.03 -5.21 1.14
C PRO A 136 12.59 -5.96 2.31
#